data_98cb5e0028a91f42a9df5af81e0d8479
#
_entry.id   98cb5e0028a91f42a9df5af81e0d8479
#
_cell.length_a   1.000
_cell.length_b   1.000
_cell.length_c   1.000
_cell.angle_alpha   90.00
_cell.angle_beta   90.00
_cell.angle_gamma   90.00
#
_symmetry.space_group_name_H-M   'P 1'
#
loop_
_entity.id
_entity.type
_entity.pdbx_description
1 polymer ?
#
loop_
_entity_poly.entity_id
_entity_poly.type
_entity_poly.pdbx_seq_one_letter_code
_entity_poly.pdbx_strand_id
1 'polypeptide(L)'
;MKLYSDEELAELLDQPIFHMISDVADHLDVECYVVGGYVRDIFLERPSDDIDVVVVGSGIAVAEELKRRLGRKAHLSVFRNFGTAQVKVASSQRTGQAGPLEVEFVGARRESYSHDSRKPIVEDGTLEDDQNRRDFTINAMAICLNHDRFGELVDPFNGLADLEDGIIATPLEPGVTFSDDPLRMLRCIRFATQLNFQIEDVTFEALQRMADRIKIISAERVGVEMNKIMMARHPSIGFEYLQRSGLLQILLPELSALDIVEKKNGRAHKNNFYHTLEVLENVVKNDAPLYLRWAALLHDIGKTKTKRWDPAIGWTFHNHNYLGAKMVPAIFRRLALPLDAKMKYVQKLVDMHMRPIVIADEEVTDSAVRRLLNDAGEDIDDLMTLCEADITSKNEVRKKMFLENFRMVREKLTDLKEKDYVRLLQPVIDGNEIMEMFHLSPCREVGILKQTLKDAVLDNRVPNEREPLMKLLMEKAQEMGLS
;
A
#
# COMPACT_ATOMS: atom_id res chain seq x y z
N MET A 1 -5.30 -15.75 21.70
CA MET A 1 -5.13 -14.56 22.57
C MET A 1 -4.92 -15.03 24.00
N LYS A 2 -4.10 -14.37 24.79
CA LYS A 2 -3.91 -14.65 26.21
C LYS A 2 -4.65 -13.60 27.03
N LEU A 3 -5.42 -14.04 28.01
CA LEU A 3 -6.02 -13.17 29.01
C LEU A 3 -5.01 -12.99 30.15
N TYR A 4 -4.86 -11.77 30.63
CA TYR A 4 -3.93 -11.41 31.69
C TYR A 4 -4.70 -10.84 32.89
N SER A 5 -4.27 -11.15 34.11
CA SER A 5 -4.69 -10.42 35.30
C SER A 5 -4.01 -9.05 35.38
N ASP A 6 -4.49 -8.17 36.27
CA ASP A 6 -3.86 -6.85 36.47
C ASP A 6 -2.41 -7.00 36.95
N GLU A 7 -2.10 -8.03 37.77
CA GLU A 7 -0.73 -8.31 38.18
C GLU A 7 0.16 -8.76 37.02
N GLU A 8 -0.36 -9.61 36.12
CA GLU A 8 0.36 -10.04 34.93
C GLU A 8 0.56 -8.87 33.96
N LEU A 9 -0.41 -7.95 33.83
CA LEU A 9 -0.27 -6.72 33.04
C LEU A 9 0.77 -5.78 33.64
N ALA A 10 0.81 -5.64 34.98
CA ALA A 10 1.84 -4.88 35.66
C ALA A 10 3.25 -5.47 35.39
N GLU A 11 3.41 -6.80 35.37
CA GLU A 11 4.68 -7.45 35.01
C GLU A 11 5.07 -7.19 33.55
N LEU A 12 4.12 -7.19 32.62
CA LEU A 12 4.38 -6.86 31.21
C LEU A 12 4.78 -5.39 30.99
N LEU A 13 4.30 -4.51 31.86
CA LEU A 13 4.67 -3.07 31.90
C LEU A 13 5.88 -2.79 32.80
N ASP A 14 6.55 -3.82 33.35
CA ASP A 14 7.75 -3.66 34.18
C ASP A 14 8.95 -3.23 33.32
N GLN A 15 8.89 -1.98 32.83
CA GLN A 15 9.92 -1.33 32.05
C GLN A 15 10.23 0.03 32.69
N PRO A 16 11.50 0.46 32.69
CA PRO A 16 11.92 1.73 33.31
C PRO A 16 11.11 2.95 32.88
N ILE A 17 10.67 2.97 31.63
CA ILE A 17 9.90 4.09 31.09
C ILE A 17 8.52 4.22 31.73
N PHE A 18 7.80 3.09 31.93
CA PHE A 18 6.47 3.13 32.56
C PHE A 18 6.54 3.49 34.04
N HIS A 19 7.55 3.00 34.76
CA HIS A 19 7.79 3.43 36.17
C HIS A 19 8.14 4.90 36.28
N MET A 20 8.94 5.45 35.36
CA MET A 20 9.23 6.88 35.35
C MET A 20 7.98 7.71 35.03
N ILE A 21 7.12 7.25 34.13
CA ILE A 21 5.83 7.90 33.82
C ILE A 21 4.94 7.86 35.07
N SER A 22 4.87 6.71 35.74
CA SER A 22 4.15 6.53 37.00
C SER A 22 4.60 7.54 38.06
N ASP A 23 5.90 7.62 38.34
CA ASP A 23 6.49 8.55 39.29
C ASP A 23 6.20 10.02 38.92
N VAL A 24 6.17 10.36 37.64
CA VAL A 24 5.84 11.72 37.17
C VAL A 24 4.36 12.02 37.35
N ALA A 25 3.49 11.07 37.00
CA ALA A 25 2.04 11.20 37.12
C ALA A 25 1.63 11.45 38.58
N ASP A 26 2.15 10.61 39.51
CA ASP A 26 1.88 10.77 40.95
C ASP A 26 2.46 12.07 41.53
N HIS A 27 3.65 12.49 41.07
CA HIS A 27 4.23 13.76 41.47
C HIS A 27 3.38 14.96 41.04
N LEU A 28 2.75 14.90 39.86
CA LEU A 28 1.91 15.97 39.32
C LEU A 28 0.44 15.85 39.77
N ASP A 29 0.09 14.81 40.51
CA ASP A 29 -1.28 14.50 40.96
C ASP A 29 -2.27 14.39 39.79
N VAL A 30 -1.89 13.62 38.76
CA VAL A 30 -2.69 13.38 37.57
C VAL A 30 -2.81 11.87 37.29
N GLU A 31 -3.94 11.46 36.72
CA GLU A 31 -4.10 10.07 36.25
C GLU A 31 -3.46 9.90 34.86
N CYS A 32 -2.70 8.82 34.68
CA CYS A 32 -2.07 8.44 33.42
C CYS A 32 -2.40 7.03 33.01
N TYR A 33 -2.64 6.82 31.72
CA TYR A 33 -3.00 5.53 31.15
C TYR A 33 -2.25 5.31 29.85
N VAL A 34 -1.66 4.11 29.67
CA VAL A 34 -1.28 3.64 28.34
C VAL A 34 -2.52 3.14 27.62
N VAL A 35 -2.67 3.48 26.33
CA VAL A 35 -3.94 3.28 25.61
C VAL A 35 -3.72 2.81 24.16
N GLY A 36 -4.81 2.45 23.51
CA GLY A 36 -4.86 2.27 22.06
C GLY A 36 -4.19 1.01 21.54
N GLY A 37 -3.44 1.16 20.46
CA GLY A 37 -2.79 0.06 19.76
C GLY A 37 -1.82 -0.73 20.60
N TYR A 38 -1.10 -0.06 21.50
CA TYR A 38 -0.15 -0.70 22.42
C TYR A 38 -0.85 -1.71 23.35
N VAL A 39 -1.97 -1.32 23.96
CA VAL A 39 -2.75 -2.20 24.86
C VAL A 39 -3.30 -3.39 24.08
N ARG A 40 -3.92 -3.16 22.92
CA ARG A 40 -4.40 -4.21 22.03
C ARG A 40 -3.29 -5.22 21.68
N ASP A 41 -2.12 -4.72 21.33
CA ASP A 41 -1.01 -5.54 20.86
C ASP A 41 -0.36 -6.36 21.97
N ILE A 42 -0.47 -5.95 23.24
CA ILE A 42 -0.13 -6.79 24.41
C ILE A 42 -0.96 -8.09 24.37
N PHE A 43 -2.28 -8.00 24.25
CA PHE A 43 -3.17 -9.16 24.24
C PHE A 43 -3.02 -10.03 22.98
N LEU A 44 -2.59 -9.42 21.86
CA LEU A 44 -2.29 -10.14 20.63
C LEU A 44 -0.87 -10.72 20.60
N GLU A 45 -0.08 -10.54 21.67
CA GLU A 45 1.32 -10.96 21.76
C GLU A 45 2.17 -10.45 20.57
N ARG A 46 1.90 -9.20 20.13
CA ARG A 46 2.61 -8.52 19.05
C ARG A 46 3.53 -7.46 19.63
N PRO A 47 4.77 -7.35 19.11
CA PRO A 47 5.63 -6.25 19.51
C PRO A 47 5.04 -4.93 19.03
N SER A 48 4.99 -3.93 19.93
CA SER A 48 4.57 -2.56 19.62
C SER A 48 5.56 -1.58 20.23
N ASP A 49 6.01 -0.62 19.43
CA ASP A 49 6.90 0.47 19.85
C ASP A 49 6.17 1.83 19.91
N ASP A 50 4.90 1.86 19.52
CA ASP A 50 4.05 3.04 19.48
C ASP A 50 3.28 3.15 20.79
N ILE A 51 3.83 3.92 21.73
CA ILE A 51 3.29 4.06 23.07
C ILE A 51 2.52 5.36 23.17
N ASP A 52 1.20 5.27 23.26
CA ASP A 52 0.30 6.38 23.51
C ASP A 52 -0.08 6.43 24.99
N VAL A 53 0.11 7.59 25.63
CA VAL A 53 -0.26 7.85 27.02
C VAL A 53 -1.30 8.96 27.09
N VAL A 54 -2.46 8.65 27.65
CA VAL A 54 -3.51 9.61 27.98
C VAL A 54 -3.31 10.09 29.43
N VAL A 55 -3.35 11.38 29.61
CA VAL A 55 -3.25 12.06 30.90
C VAL A 55 -4.57 12.77 31.21
N VAL A 56 -5.21 12.49 32.34
CA VAL A 56 -6.36 13.27 32.81
C VAL A 56 -5.82 14.59 33.37
N GLY A 57 -5.64 15.54 32.46
CA GLY A 57 -4.93 16.80 32.68
C GLY A 57 -4.00 17.13 31.52
N SER A 58 -2.87 17.76 31.80
CA SER A 58 -1.93 18.23 30.77
C SER A 58 -0.89 17.15 30.39
N GLY A 59 -1.09 16.51 29.23
CA GLY A 59 -0.09 15.60 28.65
C GLY A 59 1.25 16.29 28.39
N ILE A 60 1.23 17.57 28.04
CA ILE A 60 2.46 18.37 27.84
C ILE A 60 3.24 18.49 29.15
N ALA A 61 2.56 18.77 30.28
CA ALA A 61 3.23 18.92 31.59
C ALA A 61 3.92 17.60 32.02
N VAL A 62 3.26 16.45 31.82
CA VAL A 62 3.84 15.11 32.09
C VAL A 62 5.07 14.88 31.20
N ALA A 63 4.97 15.17 29.91
CA ALA A 63 6.08 15.00 28.97
C ALA A 63 7.28 15.92 29.29
N GLU A 64 7.04 17.17 29.69
CA GLU A 64 8.08 18.14 30.11
C GLU A 64 8.80 17.66 31.38
N GLU A 65 8.06 17.20 32.39
CA GLU A 65 8.63 16.68 33.63
C GLU A 65 9.39 15.38 33.42
N LEU A 66 8.85 14.47 32.60
CA LEU A 66 9.54 13.23 32.20
C LEU A 66 10.87 13.54 31.49
N LYS A 67 10.85 14.49 30.55
CA LYS A 67 12.06 14.97 29.86
C LYS A 67 13.07 15.56 30.84
N ARG A 68 12.62 16.34 31.83
CA ARG A 68 13.48 16.91 32.84
C ARG A 68 14.22 15.83 33.64
N ARG A 69 13.51 14.73 34.02
CA ARG A 69 14.10 13.59 34.75
C ARG A 69 15.05 12.76 33.89
N LEU A 70 14.71 12.54 32.62
CA LEU A 70 15.55 11.80 31.65
C LEU A 70 16.80 12.58 31.21
N GLY A 71 16.80 13.91 31.35
CA GLY A 71 17.92 14.78 31.04
C GLY A 71 18.32 14.71 29.55
N ARG A 72 19.63 14.57 29.28
CA ARG A 72 20.18 14.56 27.91
C ARG A 72 19.84 13.29 27.11
N LYS A 73 19.33 12.23 27.75
CA LYS A 73 19.00 10.95 27.12
C LYS A 73 17.68 10.97 26.32
N ALA A 74 16.91 12.04 26.41
CA ALA A 74 15.63 12.16 25.74
C ALA A 74 15.54 13.47 24.94
N HIS A 75 14.71 13.45 23.90
CA HIS A 75 14.30 14.61 23.12
C HIS A 75 12.81 14.83 23.28
N LEU A 76 12.38 16.08 23.49
CA LEU A 76 10.97 16.46 23.62
C LEU A 76 10.53 17.30 22.42
N SER A 77 9.43 16.92 21.81
CA SER A 77 8.70 17.71 20.83
C SER A 77 7.32 18.07 21.37
N VAL A 78 6.94 19.34 21.36
CA VAL A 78 5.65 19.82 21.89
C VAL A 78 4.80 20.38 20.76
N PHE A 79 3.58 19.91 20.65
CA PHE A 79 2.60 20.30 19.63
C PHE A 79 1.43 21.03 20.31
N ARG A 80 1.67 22.27 20.75
CA ARG A 80 0.72 23.05 21.59
C ARG A 80 -0.66 23.19 20.98
N ASN A 81 -0.75 23.34 19.65
CA ASN A 81 -2.04 23.47 18.94
C ASN A 81 -2.91 22.22 19.03
N PHE A 82 -2.31 21.07 19.34
CA PHE A 82 -2.98 19.77 19.46
C PHE A 82 -3.05 19.27 20.90
N GLY A 83 -2.44 19.98 21.85
CA GLY A 83 -2.35 19.55 23.24
C GLY A 83 -1.54 18.27 23.43
N THR A 84 -0.61 17.95 22.51
CA THR A 84 0.18 16.71 22.53
C THR A 84 1.68 17.01 22.68
N ALA A 85 2.42 16.05 23.22
CA ALA A 85 3.87 16.09 23.27
C ALA A 85 4.45 14.69 23.04
N GLN A 86 5.62 14.62 22.41
CA GLN A 86 6.33 13.38 22.13
C GLN A 86 7.69 13.39 22.81
N VAL A 87 7.99 12.32 23.54
CA VAL A 87 9.30 12.08 24.15
C VAL A 87 9.99 10.92 23.46
N LYS A 88 11.15 11.20 22.85
CA LYS A 88 12.02 10.18 22.24
C LYS A 88 13.18 9.89 23.18
N VAL A 89 13.33 8.62 23.57
CA VAL A 89 14.40 8.18 24.48
C VAL A 89 15.42 7.37 23.68
N ALA A 90 16.71 7.73 23.80
CA ALA A 90 17.78 7.01 23.12
C ALA A 90 17.89 5.57 23.64
N SER A 91 18.01 4.62 22.71
CA SER A 91 18.08 3.19 22.99
C SER A 91 19.38 2.80 23.71
N SER A 92 19.39 2.78 25.03
CA SER A 92 20.50 2.20 25.79
C SER A 92 20.12 1.06 26.74
N GLN A 93 18.86 0.65 26.80
CA GLN A 93 18.41 -0.31 27.81
C GLN A 93 17.25 -1.25 27.36
N ARG A 94 17.04 -1.49 26.07
CA ARG A 94 16.13 -2.52 25.63
C ARG A 94 16.88 -3.79 25.25
N THR A 95 16.56 -4.87 25.91
CA THR A 95 16.94 -6.23 25.48
C THR A 95 16.24 -6.55 24.15
N GLY A 96 16.97 -6.38 23.02
CA GLY A 96 16.62 -7.02 21.77
C GLY A 96 16.04 -6.16 20.62
N GLN A 97 15.82 -4.84 20.76
CA GLN A 97 15.35 -3.98 19.66
C GLN A 97 16.25 -2.75 19.45
N ALA A 98 16.69 -2.54 18.19
CA ALA A 98 17.50 -1.40 17.80
C ALA A 98 16.62 -0.24 17.36
N GLY A 99 16.52 0.81 18.17
CA GLY A 99 15.80 2.05 17.84
C GLY A 99 15.49 2.91 19.08
N PRO A 100 15.25 4.21 18.91
CA PRO A 100 14.77 5.07 20.01
C PRO A 100 13.33 4.68 20.37
N LEU A 101 13.01 4.70 21.68
CA LEU A 101 11.65 4.55 22.17
C LEU A 101 10.92 5.88 22.02
N GLU A 102 9.73 5.86 21.45
CA GLU A 102 8.86 7.04 21.32
C GLU A 102 7.62 6.87 22.17
N VAL A 103 7.32 7.89 22.98
CA VAL A 103 6.11 7.96 23.80
C VAL A 103 5.38 9.24 23.46
N GLU A 104 4.13 9.13 23.02
CA GLU A 104 3.25 10.26 22.79
C GLU A 104 2.35 10.49 24.01
N PHE A 105 2.28 11.76 24.46
CA PHE A 105 1.43 12.18 25.58
C PHE A 105 0.32 13.09 25.07
N VAL A 106 -0.91 12.75 25.44
CA VAL A 106 -2.11 13.50 25.07
C VAL A 106 -2.95 13.76 26.33
N GLY A 107 -3.46 14.97 26.49
CA GLY A 107 -4.47 15.23 27.51
C GLY A 107 -5.77 14.52 27.20
N ALA A 108 -6.42 13.90 28.20
CA ALA A 108 -7.77 13.38 28.06
C ALA A 108 -8.70 14.52 27.62
N ARG A 109 -9.49 14.30 26.59
CA ARG A 109 -10.29 15.35 25.98
C ARG A 109 -11.67 14.88 25.57
N ARG A 110 -12.61 15.81 25.70
CA ARG A 110 -13.95 15.69 25.10
C ARG A 110 -13.95 16.40 23.76
N GLU A 111 -14.45 15.75 22.75
CA GLU A 111 -14.56 16.31 21.41
C GLU A 111 -16.04 16.45 21.04
N SER A 112 -16.41 17.60 20.47
CA SER A 112 -17.72 17.81 19.87
C SER A 112 -17.57 18.22 18.41
N TYR A 113 -18.36 17.62 17.52
CA TYR A 113 -18.27 17.81 16.08
C TYR A 113 -19.50 18.51 15.53
N SER A 114 -19.32 19.39 14.55
CA SER A 114 -20.41 19.89 13.74
C SER A 114 -20.57 19.04 12.49
N HIS A 115 -21.79 18.86 12.00
CA HIS A 115 -22.12 17.98 10.87
C HIS A 115 -21.26 18.25 9.62
N ASP A 116 -20.92 19.51 9.35
CA ASP A 116 -20.21 19.94 8.13
C ASP A 116 -18.71 20.15 8.32
N SER A 117 -18.19 19.84 9.50
CA SER A 117 -16.77 19.99 9.82
C SER A 117 -16.23 18.79 10.59
N ARG A 118 -15.07 18.34 10.17
CA ARG A 118 -14.26 17.32 10.87
C ARG A 118 -13.37 17.92 11.97
N LYS A 119 -13.36 19.25 12.13
CA LYS A 119 -12.56 19.90 13.18
C LYS A 119 -13.38 19.92 14.45
N PRO A 120 -13.03 19.15 15.49
CA PRO A 120 -13.75 19.16 16.76
C PRO A 120 -13.51 20.46 17.51
N ILE A 121 -14.48 20.82 18.33
CA ILE A 121 -14.24 21.68 19.49
C ILE A 121 -13.69 20.75 20.57
N VAL A 122 -12.54 21.06 21.11
CA VAL A 122 -11.82 20.23 22.08
C VAL A 122 -11.84 20.91 23.43
N GLU A 123 -12.27 20.17 24.44
CA GLU A 123 -12.29 20.57 25.86
C GLU A 123 -11.56 19.51 26.68
N ASP A 124 -11.06 19.91 27.86
CA ASP A 124 -10.51 18.95 28.81
C ASP A 124 -11.59 17.95 29.22
N GLY A 125 -11.23 16.68 29.27
CA GLY A 125 -12.15 15.58 29.52
C GLY A 125 -11.62 14.58 30.54
N THR A 126 -12.45 13.59 30.81
CA THR A 126 -12.11 12.41 31.63
C THR A 126 -11.53 11.29 30.74
N LEU A 127 -11.02 10.23 31.36
CA LEU A 127 -10.65 9.00 30.61
C LEU A 127 -11.83 8.45 29.82
N GLU A 128 -13.05 8.44 30.40
CA GLU A 128 -14.26 7.99 29.72
C GLU A 128 -14.57 8.84 28.47
N ASP A 129 -14.43 10.15 28.55
CA ASP A 129 -14.57 11.05 27.38
C ASP A 129 -13.56 10.68 26.28
N ASP A 130 -12.31 10.39 26.64
CA ASP A 130 -11.28 9.98 25.70
C ASP A 130 -11.60 8.63 25.06
N GLN A 131 -12.04 7.65 25.84
CA GLN A 131 -12.42 6.32 25.35
C GLN A 131 -13.65 6.37 24.44
N ASN A 132 -14.66 7.18 24.78
CA ASN A 132 -15.88 7.38 23.99
C ASN A 132 -15.60 7.90 22.57
N ARG A 133 -14.60 8.79 22.40
CA ARG A 133 -14.25 9.38 21.10
C ARG A 133 -13.38 8.50 20.23
N ARG A 134 -12.89 7.35 20.71
CA ARG A 134 -12.02 6.46 19.95
C ARG A 134 -12.77 5.76 18.83
N ASP A 135 -12.03 5.24 17.86
CA ASP A 135 -12.59 4.63 16.65
C ASP A 135 -13.24 3.27 16.92
N PHE A 136 -12.52 2.36 17.63
CA PHE A 136 -12.97 0.99 17.85
C PHE A 136 -12.74 0.55 19.29
N THR A 137 -13.57 -0.38 19.78
CA THR A 137 -13.52 -0.95 21.14
C THR A 137 -12.16 -1.52 21.46
N ILE A 138 -11.57 -2.27 20.53
CA ILE A 138 -10.24 -2.88 20.66
C ILE A 138 -9.09 -1.85 20.80
N ASN A 139 -9.32 -0.60 20.44
CA ASN A 139 -8.37 0.51 20.58
C ASN A 139 -8.79 1.49 21.69
N ALA A 140 -9.90 1.22 22.39
CA ALA A 140 -10.41 2.04 23.47
C ALA A 140 -9.99 1.53 24.86
N MET A 141 -9.36 0.38 24.94
CA MET A 141 -8.81 -0.15 26.19
C MET A 141 -7.67 0.70 26.71
N ALA A 142 -7.58 0.82 28.03
CA ALA A 142 -6.54 1.57 28.74
C ALA A 142 -5.97 0.74 29.90
N ILE A 143 -4.68 0.93 30.22
CA ILE A 143 -4.06 0.34 31.42
C ILE A 143 -3.51 1.46 32.27
N CYS A 144 -3.87 1.49 33.55
CA CYS A 144 -3.44 2.52 34.50
C CYS A 144 -1.93 2.44 34.76
N LEU A 145 -1.29 3.61 34.81
CA LEU A 145 0.14 3.73 35.11
C LEU A 145 0.42 4.35 36.50
N ASN A 146 -0.59 4.88 37.23
CA ASN A 146 -0.39 5.38 38.58
C ASN A 146 -0.05 4.24 39.55
N HIS A 147 0.79 4.48 40.55
CA HIS A 147 1.32 3.44 41.46
C HIS A 147 0.26 2.63 42.15
N ASP A 148 -0.82 3.27 42.63
CA ASP A 148 -1.89 2.64 43.37
C ASP A 148 -2.74 1.65 42.57
N ARG A 149 -2.76 1.85 41.23
CA ARG A 149 -3.55 1.07 40.26
C ARG A 149 -2.73 0.58 39.07
N PHE A 150 -1.41 0.48 39.24
CA PHE A 150 -0.50 0.12 38.15
C PHE A 150 -0.83 -1.26 37.58
N GLY A 151 -1.10 -1.33 36.28
CA GLY A 151 -1.48 -2.55 35.57
C GLY A 151 -3.00 -2.80 35.49
N GLU A 152 -3.85 -2.02 36.17
CA GLU A 152 -5.31 -2.16 36.12
C GLU A 152 -5.85 -1.86 34.73
N LEU A 153 -6.58 -2.83 34.16
CA LEU A 153 -7.24 -2.70 32.85
C LEU A 153 -8.57 -1.92 32.98
N VAL A 154 -8.75 -0.89 32.16
CA VAL A 154 -10.00 -0.14 32.03
C VAL A 154 -10.59 -0.37 30.66
N ASP A 155 -11.63 -1.19 30.57
CA ASP A 155 -12.30 -1.60 29.33
C ASP A 155 -13.82 -1.46 29.42
N PRO A 156 -14.35 -0.23 29.33
CA PRO A 156 -15.79 0.03 29.49
C PRO A 156 -16.65 -0.48 28.32
N PHE A 157 -16.05 -0.82 27.20
CA PHE A 157 -16.76 -1.24 25.97
C PHE A 157 -16.59 -2.70 25.62
N ASN A 158 -16.05 -3.51 26.51
CA ASN A 158 -15.75 -4.93 26.26
C ASN A 158 -14.82 -5.15 25.05
N GLY A 159 -13.86 -4.24 24.83
CA GLY A 159 -12.89 -4.35 23.74
C GLY A 159 -12.05 -5.63 23.80
N LEU A 160 -11.84 -6.16 25.01
CA LEU A 160 -11.16 -7.44 25.19
C LEU A 160 -11.96 -8.61 24.63
N ALA A 161 -13.30 -8.62 24.82
CA ALA A 161 -14.17 -9.64 24.24
C ALA A 161 -14.21 -9.52 22.70
N ASP A 162 -14.34 -8.31 22.16
CA ASP A 162 -14.28 -8.09 20.70
C ASP A 162 -12.94 -8.54 20.11
N LEU A 163 -11.84 -8.32 20.86
CA LEU A 163 -10.52 -8.76 20.45
C LEU A 163 -10.40 -10.30 20.43
N GLU A 164 -11.01 -10.98 21.39
CA GLU A 164 -11.05 -12.45 21.48
C GLU A 164 -11.90 -13.04 20.36
N ASP A 165 -13.05 -12.44 20.08
CA ASP A 165 -13.99 -12.88 19.03
C ASP A 165 -13.51 -12.47 17.62
N GLY A 166 -12.49 -11.62 17.51
CA GLY A 166 -11.98 -11.12 16.24
C GLY A 166 -12.97 -10.16 15.54
N ILE A 167 -13.55 -9.24 16.30
CA ILE A 167 -14.57 -8.30 15.84
C ILE A 167 -14.05 -6.86 15.87
N ILE A 168 -14.41 -6.07 14.85
CA ILE A 168 -14.24 -4.63 14.82
C ILE A 168 -15.60 -3.98 15.04
N ALA A 169 -15.76 -3.35 16.20
CA ALA A 169 -16.95 -2.62 16.63
C ALA A 169 -16.56 -1.22 17.14
N THR A 170 -17.51 -0.28 17.13
CA THR A 170 -17.30 1.08 17.64
C THR A 170 -17.72 1.20 19.10
N PRO A 171 -17.03 2.04 19.94
CA PRO A 171 -17.42 2.27 21.33
C PRO A 171 -18.84 2.83 21.48
N LEU A 172 -19.22 3.75 20.60
CA LEU A 172 -20.53 4.37 20.55
C LEU A 172 -21.28 3.89 19.30
N GLU A 173 -22.49 4.43 19.07
CA GLU A 173 -23.28 4.19 17.86
C GLU A 173 -22.42 4.47 16.62
N PRO A 174 -22.29 3.51 15.68
CA PRO A 174 -21.35 3.61 14.56
C PRO A 174 -21.57 4.83 13.64
N GLY A 175 -22.83 5.23 13.45
CA GLY A 175 -23.17 6.42 12.65
C GLY A 175 -22.60 7.71 13.26
N VAL A 176 -22.60 7.83 14.58
CA VAL A 176 -21.95 8.95 15.28
C VAL A 176 -20.44 8.90 15.07
N THR A 177 -19.83 7.75 15.32
CA THR A 177 -18.39 7.55 15.17
C THR A 177 -17.87 7.90 13.77
N PHE A 178 -18.59 7.48 12.71
CA PHE A 178 -18.26 7.77 11.33
C PHE A 178 -18.63 9.19 10.89
N SER A 179 -19.65 9.81 11.53
CA SER A 179 -19.98 11.21 11.31
C SER A 179 -18.89 12.14 11.84
N ASP A 180 -18.34 11.83 12.99
CA ASP A 180 -17.30 12.61 13.64
C ASP A 180 -16.01 12.66 12.80
N ASP A 181 -15.49 11.53 12.37
CA ASP A 181 -14.39 11.45 11.39
C ASP A 181 -14.66 10.33 10.38
N PRO A 182 -15.11 10.66 9.16
CA PRO A 182 -15.37 9.67 8.12
C PRO A 182 -14.15 8.82 7.71
N LEU A 183 -12.91 9.24 8.02
CA LEU A 183 -11.72 8.40 7.80
C LEU A 183 -11.79 7.11 8.63
N ARG A 184 -12.52 7.09 9.73
CA ARG A 184 -12.73 5.90 10.56
C ARG A 184 -13.37 4.76 9.78
N MET A 185 -14.11 5.04 8.70
CA MET A 185 -14.60 4.00 7.78
C MET A 185 -13.46 3.23 7.11
N LEU A 186 -12.46 3.94 6.59
CA LEU A 186 -11.26 3.30 6.03
C LEU A 186 -10.40 2.62 7.09
N ARG A 187 -10.30 3.22 8.28
CA ARG A 187 -9.61 2.62 9.41
C ARG A 187 -10.28 1.32 9.86
N CYS A 188 -11.63 1.26 9.85
CA CYS A 188 -12.41 0.06 10.13
C CYS A 188 -12.00 -1.08 9.19
N ILE A 189 -12.04 -0.84 7.90
CA ILE A 189 -11.63 -1.81 6.87
C ILE A 189 -10.15 -2.18 7.02
N ARG A 190 -9.29 -1.20 7.30
CA ARG A 190 -7.86 -1.46 7.53
C ARG A 190 -7.63 -2.40 8.70
N PHE A 191 -8.23 -2.13 9.86
CA PHE A 191 -8.06 -3.00 11.03
C PHE A 191 -8.63 -4.40 10.79
N ALA A 192 -9.82 -4.50 10.18
CA ALA A 192 -10.38 -5.79 9.77
C ALA A 192 -9.40 -6.57 8.87
N THR A 193 -8.74 -5.89 7.93
CA THR A 193 -7.79 -6.50 7.02
C THR A 193 -6.47 -6.89 7.70
N GLN A 194 -5.89 -5.98 8.49
CA GLN A 194 -4.59 -6.20 9.15
C GLN A 194 -4.64 -7.24 10.26
N LEU A 195 -5.75 -7.29 11.00
CA LEU A 195 -5.95 -8.23 12.10
C LEU A 195 -6.61 -9.53 11.63
N ASN A 196 -7.17 -9.56 10.43
CA ASN A 196 -8.01 -10.62 9.89
C ASN A 196 -9.26 -10.82 10.75
N PHE A 197 -9.90 -9.71 11.14
CA PHE A 197 -11.11 -9.65 11.96
C PHE A 197 -12.33 -9.37 11.08
N GLN A 198 -13.51 -9.71 11.60
CA GLN A 198 -14.77 -9.37 10.98
C GLN A 198 -15.25 -7.99 11.47
N ILE A 199 -15.90 -7.25 10.59
CA ILE A 199 -16.59 -6.03 10.99
C ILE A 199 -17.97 -6.43 11.51
N GLU A 200 -18.35 -5.94 12.70
CA GLU A 200 -19.68 -6.12 13.26
C GLU A 200 -20.76 -5.67 12.26
N ASP A 201 -21.85 -6.42 12.14
CA ASP A 201 -22.89 -6.17 11.14
C ASP A 201 -23.48 -4.75 11.25
N VAL A 202 -23.80 -4.28 12.45
CA VAL A 202 -24.34 -2.93 12.69
C VAL A 202 -23.32 -1.85 12.30
N THR A 203 -22.06 -2.08 12.63
CA THR A 203 -20.94 -1.20 12.24
C THR A 203 -20.76 -1.16 10.72
N PHE A 204 -20.87 -2.32 10.05
CA PHE A 204 -20.75 -2.38 8.59
C PHE A 204 -21.94 -1.73 7.87
N GLU A 205 -23.16 -1.93 8.36
CA GLU A 205 -24.36 -1.26 7.83
C GLU A 205 -24.26 0.27 7.94
N ALA A 206 -23.77 0.79 9.08
CA ALA A 206 -23.52 2.21 9.27
C ALA A 206 -22.48 2.73 8.27
N LEU A 207 -21.38 1.98 8.07
CA LEU A 207 -20.34 2.28 7.11
C LEU A 207 -20.91 2.39 5.68
N GLN A 208 -21.77 1.46 5.27
CA GLN A 208 -22.45 1.50 3.96
C GLN A 208 -23.32 2.76 3.82
N ARG A 209 -24.15 3.06 4.82
CA ARG A 209 -25.02 4.23 4.79
C ARG A 209 -24.25 5.55 4.71
N MET A 210 -23.06 5.59 5.28
CA MET A 210 -22.26 6.81 5.41
C MET A 210 -21.11 6.92 4.41
N ALA A 211 -20.96 5.97 3.49
CA ALA A 211 -19.84 5.89 2.54
C ALA A 211 -19.57 7.22 1.80
N ASP A 212 -20.62 7.95 1.42
CA ASP A 212 -20.52 9.23 0.71
C ASP A 212 -19.77 10.31 1.51
N ARG A 213 -19.73 10.23 2.83
CA ARG A 213 -19.01 11.19 3.67
C ARG A 213 -17.48 11.12 3.54
N ILE A 214 -16.97 10.04 2.95
CA ILE A 214 -15.52 9.95 2.69
C ILE A 214 -15.02 11.08 1.77
N LYS A 215 -15.90 11.68 0.97
CA LYS A 215 -15.60 12.78 0.06
C LYS A 215 -15.07 14.05 0.75
N ILE A 216 -15.36 14.25 2.05
CA ILE A 216 -14.85 15.40 2.81
C ILE A 216 -13.40 15.18 3.34
N ILE A 217 -12.89 13.95 3.24
CA ILE A 217 -11.54 13.62 3.71
C ILE A 217 -10.52 13.98 2.62
N SER A 218 -9.37 14.53 3.04
CA SER A 218 -8.30 14.83 2.10
C SER A 218 -7.72 13.58 1.45
N ALA A 219 -7.32 13.70 0.20
CA ALA A 219 -6.78 12.58 -0.58
C ALA A 219 -5.53 11.97 0.07
N GLU A 220 -4.70 12.77 0.74
CA GLU A 220 -3.48 12.32 1.44
C GLU A 220 -3.83 11.36 2.57
N ARG A 221 -4.85 11.68 3.39
CA ARG A 221 -5.29 10.80 4.48
C ARG A 221 -5.88 9.50 3.94
N VAL A 222 -6.67 9.59 2.86
CA VAL A 222 -7.21 8.41 2.15
C VAL A 222 -6.08 7.55 1.61
N GLY A 223 -5.10 8.13 0.91
CA GLY A 223 -3.96 7.41 0.32
C GLY A 223 -3.12 6.67 1.36
N VAL A 224 -2.92 7.28 2.54
CA VAL A 224 -2.22 6.63 3.66
C VAL A 224 -2.96 5.37 4.12
N GLU A 225 -4.28 5.44 4.33
CA GLU A 225 -5.06 4.27 4.76
C GLU A 225 -5.12 3.20 3.66
N MET A 226 -5.28 3.60 2.40
CA MET A 226 -5.23 2.67 1.25
C MET A 226 -3.90 1.93 1.16
N ASN A 227 -2.78 2.62 1.36
CA ASN A 227 -1.45 1.98 1.39
C ASN A 227 -1.30 1.00 2.56
N LYS A 228 -1.86 1.31 3.73
CA LYS A 228 -1.86 0.40 4.89
C LYS A 228 -2.72 -0.84 4.65
N ILE A 229 -3.85 -0.72 3.96
CA ILE A 229 -4.66 -1.86 3.50
C ILE A 229 -3.86 -2.70 2.51
N MET A 230 -3.24 -2.06 1.51
CA MET A 230 -2.42 -2.71 0.49
C MET A 230 -1.25 -3.51 1.09
N MET A 231 -0.65 -3.03 2.17
CA MET A 231 0.48 -3.68 2.84
C MET A 231 0.07 -4.75 3.85
N ALA A 232 -1.22 -4.99 4.05
CA ALA A 232 -1.68 -6.08 4.90
C ALA A 232 -1.26 -7.46 4.35
N ARG A 233 -1.34 -8.48 5.19
CA ARG A 233 -1.02 -9.87 4.84
C ARG A 233 -1.98 -10.43 3.77
N HIS A 234 -3.25 -10.04 3.84
CA HIS A 234 -4.31 -10.42 2.90
C HIS A 234 -5.09 -9.18 2.45
N PRO A 235 -4.52 -8.35 1.57
CA PRO A 235 -5.15 -7.10 1.16
C PRO A 235 -6.47 -7.29 0.40
N SER A 236 -6.70 -8.46 -0.21
CA SER A 236 -7.96 -8.79 -0.88
C SER A 236 -9.18 -8.62 0.03
N ILE A 237 -9.06 -8.98 1.31
CA ILE A 237 -10.12 -8.81 2.33
C ILE A 237 -10.54 -7.33 2.40
N GLY A 238 -9.57 -6.43 2.44
CA GLY A 238 -9.82 -4.98 2.49
C GLY A 238 -10.52 -4.47 1.23
N PHE A 239 -10.09 -4.91 0.05
CA PHE A 239 -10.71 -4.50 -1.20
C PHE A 239 -12.11 -5.09 -1.38
N GLU A 240 -12.38 -6.28 -0.87
CA GLU A 240 -13.74 -6.83 -0.82
C GLU A 240 -14.66 -6.00 0.10
N TYR A 241 -14.19 -5.60 1.29
CA TYR A 241 -14.94 -4.70 2.17
C TYR A 241 -15.15 -3.33 1.53
N LEU A 242 -14.14 -2.76 0.86
CA LEU A 242 -14.26 -1.50 0.12
C LEU A 242 -15.32 -1.59 -0.99
N GLN A 243 -15.38 -2.71 -1.71
CA GLN A 243 -16.38 -2.94 -2.76
C GLN A 243 -17.78 -3.08 -2.18
N ARG A 244 -17.96 -3.94 -1.18
CA ARG A 244 -19.26 -4.22 -0.54
C ARG A 244 -19.84 -2.99 0.19
N SER A 245 -19.00 -2.11 0.68
CA SER A 245 -19.38 -0.90 1.38
C SER A 245 -19.74 0.27 0.45
N GLY A 246 -19.43 0.20 -0.84
CA GLY A 246 -19.57 1.30 -1.78
C GLY A 246 -18.43 2.31 -1.75
N LEU A 247 -17.48 2.21 -0.81
CA LEU A 247 -16.33 3.11 -0.74
C LEU A 247 -15.42 2.98 -1.97
N LEU A 248 -15.27 1.76 -2.51
CA LEU A 248 -14.43 1.54 -3.69
C LEU A 248 -14.95 2.29 -4.91
N GLN A 249 -16.26 2.35 -5.09
CA GLN A 249 -16.89 3.09 -6.19
C GLN A 249 -16.60 4.60 -6.12
N ILE A 250 -16.41 5.13 -4.92
CA ILE A 250 -16.10 6.56 -4.71
C ILE A 250 -14.59 6.81 -4.90
N LEU A 251 -13.75 5.96 -4.32
CA LEU A 251 -12.29 6.17 -4.26
C LEU A 251 -11.57 5.68 -5.51
N LEU A 252 -11.99 4.53 -6.04
CA LEU A 252 -11.36 3.86 -7.18
C LEU A 252 -12.43 3.23 -8.10
N PRO A 253 -13.29 4.07 -8.74
CA PRO A 253 -14.43 3.61 -9.52
C PRO A 253 -14.04 2.68 -10.67
N GLU A 254 -12.84 2.85 -11.22
CA GLU A 254 -12.32 2.02 -12.29
C GLU A 254 -12.12 0.56 -11.83
N LEU A 255 -11.63 0.36 -10.61
CA LEU A 255 -11.47 -0.98 -10.03
C LEU A 255 -12.84 -1.58 -9.66
N SER A 256 -13.72 -0.78 -9.06
CA SER A 256 -15.08 -1.20 -8.75
C SER A 256 -15.85 -1.67 -9.99
N ALA A 257 -15.65 -1.02 -11.14
CA ALA A 257 -16.28 -1.37 -12.41
C ALA A 257 -15.81 -2.72 -12.99
N LEU A 258 -14.70 -3.29 -12.51
CA LEU A 258 -14.25 -4.64 -12.91
C LEU A 258 -15.15 -5.75 -12.35
N ASP A 259 -15.96 -5.48 -11.33
CA ASP A 259 -16.87 -6.44 -10.70
C ASP A 259 -18.14 -6.74 -11.55
N ILE A 260 -18.30 -6.08 -12.68
CA ILE A 260 -19.44 -6.26 -13.57
C ILE A 260 -19.17 -7.41 -14.52
N VAL A 261 -19.97 -8.51 -14.44
CA VAL A 261 -19.91 -9.65 -15.34
C VAL A 261 -21.12 -9.58 -16.29
N GLU A 262 -20.84 -9.45 -17.58
CA GLU A 262 -21.86 -9.48 -18.61
C GLU A 262 -21.94 -10.86 -19.28
N LYS A 263 -23.18 -11.28 -19.62
CA LYS A 263 -23.47 -12.51 -20.33
C LYS A 263 -24.08 -12.19 -21.69
N LYS A 264 -23.50 -12.72 -22.77
CA LYS A 264 -24.03 -12.55 -24.12
C LYS A 264 -23.91 -13.88 -24.87
N ASN A 265 -24.98 -14.31 -25.52
CA ASN A 265 -25.06 -15.58 -26.28
C ASN A 265 -24.55 -16.80 -25.48
N GLY A 266 -24.89 -16.87 -24.18
CA GLY A 266 -24.45 -17.94 -23.29
C GLY A 266 -22.99 -17.86 -22.81
N ARG A 267 -22.20 -16.90 -23.29
CA ARG A 267 -20.80 -16.70 -22.91
C ARG A 267 -20.68 -15.52 -21.94
N ALA A 268 -20.08 -15.77 -20.77
CA ALA A 268 -19.71 -14.74 -19.80
C ALA A 268 -18.18 -14.59 -19.81
N HIS A 269 -17.70 -13.37 -19.50
CA HIS A 269 -16.28 -13.21 -19.16
C HIS A 269 -16.04 -13.53 -17.68
N LYS A 270 -14.78 -13.76 -17.32
CA LYS A 270 -14.35 -13.89 -15.92
C LYS A 270 -14.67 -12.60 -15.16
N ASN A 271 -15.00 -12.70 -13.89
CA ASN A 271 -15.05 -11.53 -13.03
C ASN A 271 -13.65 -10.97 -12.84
N ASN A 272 -13.37 -9.83 -13.46
CA ASN A 272 -12.04 -9.25 -13.49
C ASN A 272 -11.66 -8.63 -12.13
N PHE A 273 -12.62 -8.25 -11.29
CA PHE A 273 -12.34 -7.74 -9.93
C PHE A 273 -11.75 -8.84 -9.06
N TYR A 274 -12.42 -10.00 -8.94
CA TYR A 274 -11.92 -11.11 -8.13
C TYR A 274 -10.65 -11.72 -8.72
N HIS A 275 -10.50 -11.72 -10.04
CA HIS A 275 -9.24 -12.08 -10.67
C HIS A 275 -8.10 -11.15 -10.24
N THR A 276 -8.33 -9.83 -10.25
CA THR A 276 -7.33 -8.85 -9.82
C THR A 276 -6.94 -9.04 -8.35
N LEU A 277 -7.91 -9.37 -7.47
CA LEU A 277 -7.61 -9.68 -6.07
C LEU A 277 -6.79 -10.97 -5.92
N GLU A 278 -7.06 -12.00 -6.73
CA GLU A 278 -6.26 -13.24 -6.75
C GLU A 278 -4.81 -12.96 -7.18
N VAL A 279 -4.62 -12.12 -8.21
CA VAL A 279 -3.29 -11.68 -8.65
C VAL A 279 -2.57 -10.89 -7.54
N LEU A 280 -3.28 -9.99 -6.87
CA LEU A 280 -2.74 -9.25 -5.72
C LEU A 280 -2.27 -10.19 -4.61
N GLU A 281 -3.08 -11.17 -4.21
CA GLU A 281 -2.67 -12.17 -3.20
C GLU A 281 -1.48 -13.00 -3.66
N ASN A 282 -1.38 -13.31 -4.95
CA ASN A 282 -0.25 -14.06 -5.50
C ASN A 282 1.07 -13.27 -5.43
N VAL A 283 1.06 -11.96 -5.71
CA VAL A 283 2.29 -11.14 -5.54
C VAL A 283 2.65 -10.97 -4.07
N VAL A 284 1.67 -10.87 -3.18
CA VAL A 284 1.89 -10.78 -1.72
C VAL A 284 2.63 -11.99 -1.16
N LYS A 285 2.35 -13.20 -1.67
CA LYS A 285 3.06 -14.43 -1.28
C LYS A 285 4.56 -14.38 -1.56
N ASN A 286 5.00 -13.53 -2.48
CA ASN A 286 6.40 -13.30 -2.83
C ASN A 286 6.99 -12.07 -2.12
N ASP A 287 6.36 -11.63 -1.03
CA ASP A 287 6.78 -10.47 -0.22
C ASP A 287 6.93 -9.17 -1.04
N ALA A 288 6.03 -8.96 -1.99
CA ALA A 288 6.07 -7.85 -2.92
C ALA A 288 6.03 -6.48 -2.21
N PRO A 289 6.86 -5.52 -2.65
CA PRO A 289 6.84 -4.16 -2.14
C PRO A 289 5.57 -3.42 -2.56
N LEU A 290 5.25 -2.32 -1.86
CA LEU A 290 4.00 -1.56 -2.02
C LEU A 290 3.64 -1.27 -3.48
N TYR A 291 4.58 -0.79 -4.29
CA TYR A 291 4.26 -0.36 -5.66
C TYR A 291 4.12 -1.53 -6.65
N LEU A 292 4.72 -2.69 -6.36
CA LEU A 292 4.42 -3.92 -7.11
C LEU A 292 2.99 -4.41 -6.81
N ARG A 293 2.53 -4.29 -5.55
CA ARG A 293 1.14 -4.58 -5.18
C ARG A 293 0.16 -3.62 -5.87
N TRP A 294 0.51 -2.33 -5.98
CA TRP A 294 -0.27 -1.37 -6.78
C TRP A 294 -0.30 -1.73 -8.25
N ALA A 295 0.82 -2.18 -8.83
CA ALA A 295 0.85 -2.64 -10.21
C ALA A 295 -0.05 -3.88 -10.42
N ALA A 296 -0.03 -4.83 -9.49
CA ALA A 296 -0.91 -5.98 -9.49
C ALA A 296 -2.40 -5.59 -9.40
N LEU A 297 -2.75 -4.63 -8.54
CA LEU A 297 -4.12 -4.13 -8.43
C LEU A 297 -4.61 -3.41 -9.69
N LEU A 298 -3.71 -2.77 -10.43
CA LEU A 298 -4.04 -1.93 -11.59
C LEU A 298 -3.74 -2.57 -12.95
N HIS A 299 -3.14 -3.78 -13.00
CA HIS A 299 -2.70 -4.37 -14.28
C HIS A 299 -3.83 -4.49 -15.31
N ASP A 300 -5.01 -4.85 -14.86
CA ASP A 300 -6.19 -5.09 -15.70
C ASP A 300 -7.18 -3.92 -15.74
N ILE A 301 -6.85 -2.79 -15.13
CA ILE A 301 -7.76 -1.64 -14.97
C ILE A 301 -8.30 -1.10 -16.31
N GLY A 302 -7.54 -1.26 -17.38
CA GLY A 302 -7.91 -0.85 -18.74
C GLY A 302 -9.02 -1.70 -19.36
N LYS A 303 -9.32 -2.89 -18.82
CA LYS A 303 -10.39 -3.77 -19.32
C LYS A 303 -11.75 -3.10 -19.30
N THR A 304 -12.00 -2.19 -18.36
CA THR A 304 -13.24 -1.38 -18.29
C THR A 304 -13.47 -0.52 -19.52
N LYS A 305 -12.41 -0.09 -20.19
CA LYS A 305 -12.45 0.79 -21.38
C LYS A 305 -12.33 0.03 -22.71
N THR A 306 -11.77 -1.17 -22.68
CA THR A 306 -11.43 -1.93 -23.90
C THR A 306 -12.39 -3.10 -24.17
N LYS A 307 -13.32 -3.37 -23.26
CA LYS A 307 -14.28 -4.47 -23.41
C LYS A 307 -15.07 -4.35 -24.72
N ARG A 308 -15.02 -5.41 -25.55
CA ARG A 308 -15.75 -5.53 -26.81
C ARG A 308 -16.29 -6.94 -26.96
N TRP A 309 -17.40 -7.04 -27.67
CA TRP A 309 -17.96 -8.34 -28.05
C TRP A 309 -17.59 -8.67 -29.50
N ASP A 310 -16.95 -9.81 -29.69
CA ASP A 310 -16.69 -10.41 -31.00
C ASP A 310 -17.59 -11.64 -31.18
N PRO A 311 -18.37 -11.72 -32.27
CA PRO A 311 -19.28 -12.87 -32.49
C PRO A 311 -18.59 -14.22 -32.56
N ALA A 312 -17.35 -14.30 -33.03
CA ALA A 312 -16.60 -15.55 -33.22
C ALA A 312 -15.94 -16.03 -31.91
N ILE A 313 -15.26 -15.09 -31.17
CA ILE A 313 -14.43 -15.45 -30.04
C ILE A 313 -15.06 -15.07 -28.68
N GLY A 314 -16.05 -14.17 -28.65
CA GLY A 314 -16.72 -13.70 -27.44
C GLY A 314 -16.15 -12.38 -26.93
N TRP A 315 -16.04 -12.24 -25.61
CA TRP A 315 -15.52 -11.01 -25.00
C TRP A 315 -14.02 -10.85 -25.22
N THR A 316 -13.62 -9.66 -25.67
CA THR A 316 -12.22 -9.28 -25.93
C THR A 316 -11.85 -7.98 -25.19
N PHE A 317 -10.56 -7.79 -24.90
CA PHE A 317 -10.03 -6.68 -24.11
C PHE A 317 -8.71 -6.16 -24.72
N HIS A 318 -8.63 -6.05 -26.05
CA HIS A 318 -7.41 -5.65 -26.73
C HIS A 318 -6.90 -4.29 -26.25
N ASN A 319 -5.58 -4.16 -26.07
CA ASN A 319 -4.88 -2.95 -25.62
C ASN A 319 -5.27 -2.45 -24.22
N HIS A 320 -5.80 -3.34 -23.34
CA HIS A 320 -6.13 -2.95 -21.97
C HIS A 320 -4.90 -2.55 -21.16
N ASN A 321 -3.75 -3.18 -21.41
CA ASN A 321 -2.48 -2.84 -20.79
C ASN A 321 -2.08 -1.38 -21.09
N TYR A 322 -2.09 -0.98 -22.36
CA TYR A 322 -1.77 0.39 -22.77
C TYR A 322 -2.75 1.43 -22.20
N LEU A 323 -4.05 1.18 -22.28
CA LEU A 323 -5.04 2.09 -21.71
C LEU A 323 -4.98 2.11 -20.17
N GLY A 324 -4.76 0.95 -19.54
CA GLY A 324 -4.54 0.86 -18.11
C GLY A 324 -3.37 1.70 -17.65
N ALA A 325 -2.23 1.60 -18.32
CA ALA A 325 -1.05 2.42 -18.05
C ALA A 325 -1.34 3.93 -18.14
N LYS A 326 -2.16 4.36 -19.10
CA LYS A 326 -2.60 5.77 -19.21
C LYS A 326 -3.53 6.22 -18.08
N MET A 327 -4.23 5.29 -17.41
CA MET A 327 -5.11 5.60 -16.28
C MET A 327 -4.34 5.78 -14.96
N VAL A 328 -3.17 5.16 -14.81
CA VAL A 328 -2.36 5.20 -13.57
C VAL A 328 -2.12 6.62 -13.05
N PRO A 329 -1.68 7.62 -13.84
CA PRO A 329 -1.42 8.96 -13.33
C PRO A 329 -2.64 9.66 -12.73
N ALA A 330 -3.83 9.44 -13.29
CA ALA A 330 -5.07 10.02 -12.78
C ALA A 330 -5.48 9.39 -11.44
N ILE A 331 -5.30 8.06 -11.31
CA ILE A 331 -5.56 7.31 -10.08
C ILE A 331 -4.59 7.76 -8.97
N PHE A 332 -3.30 7.84 -9.27
CA PHE A 332 -2.28 8.27 -8.31
C PHE A 332 -2.54 9.69 -7.81
N ARG A 333 -2.92 10.61 -8.69
CA ARG A 333 -3.28 11.98 -8.31
C ARG A 333 -4.51 12.02 -7.42
N ARG A 334 -5.55 11.23 -7.74
CA ARG A 334 -6.80 11.16 -6.95
C ARG A 334 -6.56 10.68 -5.54
N LEU A 335 -5.67 9.71 -5.37
CA LEU A 335 -5.33 9.12 -4.06
C LEU A 335 -4.12 9.80 -3.39
N ALA A 336 -3.64 10.92 -3.93
CA ALA A 336 -2.43 11.62 -3.47
C ALA A 336 -1.20 10.69 -3.30
N LEU A 337 -1.08 9.69 -4.17
CA LEU A 337 0.10 8.84 -4.25
C LEU A 337 1.24 9.58 -4.99
N PRO A 338 2.51 9.19 -4.78
CA PRO A 338 3.65 9.86 -5.40
C PRO A 338 3.59 9.88 -6.92
N LEU A 339 3.76 11.04 -7.54
CA LEU A 339 3.76 11.24 -9.00
C LEU A 339 5.17 11.20 -9.63
N ASP A 340 6.10 10.56 -8.96
CA ASP A 340 7.53 10.45 -9.29
C ASP A 340 7.87 9.12 -10.02
N ALA A 341 9.09 8.64 -9.82
CA ALA A 341 9.56 7.36 -10.36
C ALA A 341 8.68 6.17 -9.95
N LYS A 342 8.03 6.23 -8.79
CA LYS A 342 7.15 5.16 -8.28
C LYS A 342 5.88 5.02 -9.14
N MET A 343 5.29 6.14 -9.54
CA MET A 343 4.17 6.13 -10.49
C MET A 343 4.59 5.60 -11.85
N LYS A 344 5.74 6.06 -12.36
CA LYS A 344 6.28 5.59 -13.65
C LYS A 344 6.58 4.10 -13.64
N TYR A 345 7.08 3.58 -12.52
CA TYR A 345 7.30 2.16 -12.30
C TYR A 345 5.98 1.38 -12.41
N VAL A 346 4.93 1.77 -11.68
CA VAL A 346 3.61 1.12 -11.77
C VAL A 346 3.06 1.21 -13.19
N GLN A 347 3.13 2.38 -13.83
CA GLN A 347 2.68 2.60 -15.19
C GLN A 347 3.39 1.67 -16.19
N LYS A 348 4.70 1.51 -16.06
CA LYS A 348 5.53 0.63 -16.89
C LYS A 348 5.13 -0.86 -16.72
N LEU A 349 4.97 -1.32 -15.48
CA LEU A 349 4.55 -2.70 -15.22
C LEU A 349 3.16 -3.00 -15.78
N VAL A 350 2.21 -2.08 -15.61
CA VAL A 350 0.86 -2.20 -16.18
C VAL A 350 0.90 -2.26 -17.71
N ASP A 351 1.73 -1.44 -18.36
CA ASP A 351 1.87 -1.47 -19.83
C ASP A 351 2.50 -2.77 -20.33
N MET A 352 3.46 -3.30 -19.59
CA MET A 352 4.28 -4.42 -20.05
C MET A 352 3.79 -5.80 -19.62
N HIS A 353 2.80 -5.90 -18.71
CA HIS A 353 2.44 -7.18 -18.07
C HIS A 353 2.02 -8.28 -19.06
N MET A 354 1.52 -7.92 -20.23
CA MET A 354 1.17 -8.91 -21.27
C MET A 354 2.36 -9.46 -22.03
N ARG A 355 3.51 -8.76 -22.08
CA ARG A 355 4.65 -9.16 -22.93
C ARG A 355 5.28 -10.49 -22.53
N PRO A 356 5.62 -10.74 -21.25
CA PRO A 356 6.14 -12.03 -20.83
C PRO A 356 5.17 -13.17 -21.09
N ILE A 357 3.86 -12.94 -20.97
CA ILE A 357 2.82 -13.93 -21.22
C ILE A 357 2.83 -14.35 -22.70
N VAL A 358 2.87 -13.38 -23.62
CA VAL A 358 2.93 -13.66 -25.07
C VAL A 358 4.21 -14.41 -25.43
N ILE A 359 5.37 -14.00 -24.89
CA ILE A 359 6.64 -14.68 -25.13
C ILE A 359 6.61 -16.12 -24.61
N ALA A 360 5.96 -16.37 -23.47
CA ALA A 360 5.84 -17.70 -22.88
C ALA A 360 4.81 -18.60 -23.60
N ASP A 361 3.84 -18.03 -24.32
CA ASP A 361 2.82 -18.77 -25.10
C ASP A 361 3.34 -19.18 -26.49
N GLU A 362 4.37 -18.50 -27.00
CA GLU A 362 5.04 -18.77 -28.27
C GLU A 362 6.36 -19.49 -28.06
N GLU A 363 7.12 -19.73 -29.15
CA GLU A 363 8.50 -20.20 -29.04
C GLU A 363 9.38 -19.10 -28.41
N VAL A 364 10.00 -19.41 -27.26
CA VAL A 364 10.84 -18.46 -26.49
C VAL A 364 12.15 -18.20 -27.22
N THR A 365 12.19 -17.14 -28.03
CA THR A 365 13.38 -16.75 -28.78
C THR A 365 14.31 -15.82 -27.98
N ASP A 366 15.62 -15.88 -28.23
CA ASP A 366 16.58 -14.99 -27.58
C ASP A 366 16.35 -13.51 -27.92
N SER A 367 15.88 -13.23 -29.13
CA SER A 367 15.55 -11.87 -29.59
C SER A 367 14.38 -11.30 -28.80
N ALA A 368 13.30 -12.07 -28.59
CA ALA A 368 12.16 -11.64 -27.79
C ALA A 368 12.54 -11.36 -26.33
N VAL A 369 13.36 -12.23 -25.73
CA VAL A 369 13.84 -12.08 -24.34
C VAL A 369 14.79 -10.86 -24.21
N ARG A 370 15.68 -10.62 -25.17
CA ARG A 370 16.52 -9.41 -25.20
C ARG A 370 15.70 -8.12 -25.25
N ARG A 371 14.68 -8.08 -26.11
CA ARG A 371 13.78 -6.91 -26.20
C ARG A 371 13.06 -6.69 -24.89
N LEU A 372 12.53 -7.76 -24.27
CA LEU A 372 11.88 -7.68 -22.98
C LEU A 372 12.83 -7.12 -21.92
N LEU A 373 14.07 -7.65 -21.82
CA LEU A 373 15.08 -7.23 -20.87
C LEU A 373 15.46 -5.75 -21.09
N ASN A 374 15.67 -5.33 -22.35
CA ASN A 374 16.01 -3.94 -22.65
C ASN A 374 14.88 -2.98 -22.26
N ASP A 375 13.62 -3.32 -22.51
CA ASP A 375 12.49 -2.42 -22.27
C ASP A 375 12.10 -2.40 -20.78
N ALA A 376 12.20 -3.53 -20.07
CA ALA A 376 11.94 -3.62 -18.64
C ALA A 376 13.12 -3.08 -17.80
N GLY A 377 14.36 -3.24 -18.27
CA GLY A 377 15.55 -2.79 -17.53
C GLY A 377 15.63 -3.43 -16.15
N GLU A 378 15.86 -2.61 -15.13
CA GLU A 378 15.97 -3.06 -13.73
C GLU A 378 14.68 -3.65 -13.17
N ASP A 379 13.52 -3.32 -13.74
CA ASP A 379 12.22 -3.78 -13.26
C ASP A 379 11.81 -5.17 -13.79
N ILE A 380 12.70 -5.87 -14.50
CA ILE A 380 12.39 -7.14 -15.17
C ILE A 380 11.95 -8.24 -14.20
N ASP A 381 12.56 -8.33 -13.02
CA ASP A 381 12.24 -9.36 -12.04
C ASP A 381 10.85 -9.14 -11.43
N ASP A 382 10.49 -7.88 -11.16
CA ASP A 382 9.16 -7.49 -10.69
C ASP A 382 8.08 -7.69 -11.77
N LEU A 383 8.41 -7.38 -13.03
CA LEU A 383 7.53 -7.66 -14.17
C LEU A 383 7.25 -9.15 -14.31
N MET A 384 8.27 -10.00 -14.22
CA MET A 384 8.11 -11.46 -14.27
C MET A 384 7.26 -11.96 -13.10
N THR A 385 7.48 -11.43 -11.89
CA THR A 385 6.69 -11.77 -10.70
C THR A 385 5.21 -11.41 -10.88
N LEU A 386 4.92 -10.22 -11.42
CA LEU A 386 3.55 -9.80 -11.73
C LEU A 386 2.88 -10.73 -12.76
N CYS A 387 3.59 -11.08 -13.84
CA CYS A 387 3.06 -11.92 -14.90
C CYS A 387 2.81 -13.36 -14.45
N GLU A 388 3.71 -13.92 -13.62
CA GLU A 388 3.52 -15.24 -13.02
C GLU A 388 2.31 -15.24 -12.06
N ALA A 389 2.13 -14.16 -11.30
CA ALA A 389 0.98 -13.99 -10.40
C ALA A 389 -0.36 -13.93 -11.15
N ASP A 390 -0.36 -13.42 -12.40
CA ASP A 390 -1.55 -13.32 -13.26
C ASP A 390 -2.01 -14.68 -13.81
N ILE A 391 -1.18 -15.72 -13.71
CA ILE A 391 -1.55 -17.09 -14.14
C ILE A 391 -2.48 -17.70 -13.09
N THR A 392 -3.77 -17.44 -13.23
CA THR A 392 -4.83 -17.88 -12.30
C THR A 392 -5.77 -18.92 -12.92
N SER A 393 -5.28 -19.69 -13.92
CA SER A 393 -6.07 -20.73 -14.60
C SER A 393 -6.48 -21.84 -13.63
N LYS A 394 -7.76 -22.22 -13.64
CA LYS A 394 -8.27 -23.41 -12.92
C LYS A 394 -7.86 -24.74 -13.59
N ASN A 395 -7.35 -24.69 -14.82
CA ASN A 395 -6.83 -25.86 -15.51
C ASN A 395 -5.37 -26.07 -15.10
N GLU A 396 -5.12 -27.04 -14.23
CA GLU A 396 -3.81 -27.35 -13.67
C GLU A 396 -2.77 -27.73 -14.73
N VAL A 397 -3.18 -28.41 -15.81
CA VAL A 397 -2.26 -28.77 -16.90
C VAL A 397 -1.79 -27.53 -17.64
N ARG A 398 -2.72 -26.64 -17.96
CA ARG A 398 -2.42 -25.37 -18.64
C ARG A 398 -1.58 -24.45 -17.75
N LYS A 399 -1.93 -24.36 -16.47
CA LYS A 399 -1.17 -23.59 -15.48
C LYS A 399 0.28 -24.08 -15.37
N LYS A 400 0.48 -25.41 -15.27
CA LYS A 400 1.81 -26.01 -15.20
C LYS A 400 2.64 -25.71 -16.46
N MET A 401 2.02 -25.82 -17.65
CA MET A 401 2.69 -25.49 -18.91
C MET A 401 3.14 -24.04 -18.96
N PHE A 402 2.29 -23.08 -18.58
CA PHE A 402 2.67 -21.66 -18.54
C PHE A 402 3.80 -21.40 -17.55
N LEU A 403 3.72 -21.95 -16.32
CA LEU A 403 4.78 -21.80 -15.34
C LEU A 403 6.12 -22.38 -15.82
N GLU A 404 6.12 -23.49 -16.53
CA GLU A 404 7.33 -24.07 -17.11
C GLU A 404 7.92 -23.16 -18.21
N ASN A 405 7.08 -22.59 -19.07
CA ASN A 405 7.51 -21.63 -20.08
C ASN A 405 8.08 -20.35 -19.43
N PHE A 406 7.48 -19.85 -18.35
CA PHE A 406 8.01 -18.72 -17.59
C PHE A 406 9.38 -19.04 -16.97
N ARG A 407 9.57 -20.27 -16.47
CA ARG A 407 10.87 -20.72 -15.98
C ARG A 407 11.93 -20.63 -17.08
N MET A 408 11.64 -21.08 -18.29
CA MET A 408 12.56 -20.95 -19.43
C MET A 408 12.86 -19.49 -19.79
N VAL A 409 11.88 -18.60 -19.71
CA VAL A 409 12.11 -17.15 -19.90
C VAL A 409 13.05 -16.60 -18.84
N ARG A 410 12.87 -16.97 -17.55
CA ARG A 410 13.76 -16.55 -16.45
C ARG A 410 15.18 -17.08 -16.61
N GLU A 411 15.36 -18.34 -17.00
CA GLU A 411 16.68 -18.93 -17.27
C GLU A 411 17.41 -18.15 -18.36
N LYS A 412 16.74 -17.88 -19.49
CA LYS A 412 17.32 -17.06 -20.57
C LYS A 412 17.62 -15.62 -20.14
N LEU A 413 16.79 -15.02 -19.29
CA LEU A 413 17.04 -13.69 -18.73
C LEU A 413 18.31 -13.69 -17.86
N THR A 414 18.51 -14.71 -17.04
CA THR A 414 19.70 -14.87 -16.19
C THR A 414 20.94 -15.03 -17.04
N ASP A 415 20.91 -15.93 -18.02
CA ASP A 415 22.03 -16.14 -18.96
C ASP A 415 22.43 -14.87 -19.71
N LEU A 416 21.44 -14.05 -20.09
CA LEU A 416 21.69 -12.80 -20.79
C LEU A 416 22.24 -11.70 -19.86
N LYS A 417 21.78 -11.66 -18.59
CA LYS A 417 22.32 -10.74 -17.57
C LYS A 417 23.78 -11.06 -17.24
N GLU A 418 24.12 -12.34 -17.08
CA GLU A 418 25.49 -12.80 -16.74
C GLU A 418 26.50 -12.53 -17.86
N LYS A 419 26.05 -12.57 -19.10
CA LYS A 419 26.94 -12.31 -20.28
C LYS A 419 27.19 -10.82 -20.55
N ASP A 420 26.85 -9.92 -19.65
CA ASP A 420 26.99 -8.44 -19.79
C ASP A 420 26.33 -7.86 -21.07
N TYR A 421 25.39 -8.60 -21.64
CA TYR A 421 24.71 -8.28 -22.88
C TYR A 421 23.94 -6.96 -22.83
N VAL A 422 23.47 -6.55 -21.64
CA VAL A 422 22.66 -5.32 -21.46
C VAL A 422 23.47 -4.07 -21.82
N ARG A 423 24.78 -4.07 -21.56
CA ARG A 423 25.70 -2.96 -21.96
C ARG A 423 25.92 -2.89 -23.46
N LEU A 424 25.82 -4.04 -24.15
CA LEU A 424 26.07 -4.16 -25.57
C LEU A 424 24.81 -3.90 -26.44
N LEU A 425 23.63 -3.79 -25.83
CA LEU A 425 22.35 -3.62 -26.55
C LEU A 425 22.05 -2.18 -26.95
N GLN A 426 22.77 -1.20 -26.42
CA GLN A 426 22.70 0.17 -26.96
C GLN A 426 23.58 0.27 -28.21
N PRO A 427 23.02 0.72 -29.33
CA PRO A 427 23.83 0.94 -30.54
C PRO A 427 25.02 1.86 -30.25
N VAL A 428 26.19 1.52 -30.77
CA VAL A 428 27.41 2.37 -30.64
C VAL A 428 27.26 3.73 -31.34
N ILE A 429 26.25 3.90 -32.20
CA ILE A 429 25.84 5.16 -32.79
C ILE A 429 24.65 5.69 -32.02
N ASP A 430 24.81 6.83 -31.36
CA ASP A 430 23.75 7.44 -30.57
C ASP A 430 22.92 8.49 -31.33
N GLY A 431 21.87 9.03 -30.67
CA GLY A 431 20.98 10.00 -31.27
C GLY A 431 21.65 11.36 -31.56
N ASN A 432 22.67 11.73 -30.78
CA ASN A 432 23.41 12.99 -31.00
C ASN A 432 24.26 12.87 -32.25
N GLU A 433 24.94 11.75 -32.41
CA GLU A 433 25.73 11.47 -33.60
C GLU A 433 24.86 11.41 -34.86
N ILE A 434 23.66 10.84 -34.80
CA ILE A 434 22.69 10.87 -35.91
C ILE A 434 22.27 12.30 -36.24
N MET A 435 21.98 13.12 -35.22
CA MET A 435 21.63 14.53 -35.43
C MET A 435 22.77 15.33 -36.05
N GLU A 436 24.01 15.13 -35.62
CA GLU A 436 25.19 15.78 -36.18
C GLU A 436 25.42 15.39 -37.66
N MET A 437 25.31 14.09 -37.95
CA MET A 437 25.59 13.52 -39.26
C MET A 437 24.62 14.03 -40.35
N PHE A 438 23.34 14.15 -40.01
CA PHE A 438 22.29 14.57 -40.95
C PHE A 438 21.85 16.00 -40.72
N HIS A 439 22.56 16.81 -39.92
CA HIS A 439 22.25 18.20 -39.58
C HIS A 439 20.79 18.38 -39.09
N LEU A 440 20.29 17.45 -38.29
CA LEU A 440 18.93 17.42 -37.77
C LEU A 440 18.87 17.97 -36.33
N SER A 441 17.77 18.64 -36.01
CA SER A 441 17.36 18.89 -34.61
C SER A 441 16.58 17.69 -34.09
N PRO A 442 16.33 17.59 -32.73
CA PRO A 442 15.48 16.54 -32.20
C PRO A 442 14.14 16.47 -32.93
N CYS A 443 13.92 15.40 -33.69
CA CYS A 443 12.74 15.21 -34.54
C CYS A 443 12.34 13.72 -34.63
N ARG A 444 11.22 13.47 -35.31
CA ARG A 444 10.68 12.12 -35.49
C ARG A 444 11.62 11.22 -36.29
N GLU A 445 12.30 11.77 -37.28
CA GLU A 445 13.23 11.08 -38.16
C GLU A 445 14.42 10.51 -37.37
N VAL A 446 15.00 11.29 -36.47
CA VAL A 446 16.07 10.84 -35.57
C VAL A 446 15.59 9.66 -34.70
N GLY A 447 14.35 9.74 -34.22
CA GLY A 447 13.74 8.67 -33.44
C GLY A 447 13.60 7.35 -34.23
N ILE A 448 13.19 7.45 -35.51
CA ILE A 448 13.05 6.29 -36.42
C ILE A 448 14.42 5.67 -36.70
N LEU A 449 15.42 6.48 -37.04
CA LEU A 449 16.78 5.98 -37.31
C LEU A 449 17.38 5.29 -36.11
N LYS A 450 17.29 5.92 -34.94
CA LYS A 450 17.76 5.32 -33.68
C LYS A 450 17.05 3.98 -33.35
N GLN A 451 15.72 3.93 -33.55
CA GLN A 451 14.96 2.71 -33.33
C GLN A 451 15.33 1.60 -34.31
N THR A 452 15.57 1.94 -35.58
CA THR A 452 16.02 0.98 -36.60
C THR A 452 17.36 0.33 -36.24
N LEU A 453 18.33 1.13 -35.76
CA LEU A 453 19.63 0.59 -35.32
C LEU A 453 19.45 -0.31 -34.08
N LYS A 454 18.64 0.14 -33.12
CA LYS A 454 18.36 -0.62 -31.92
C LYS A 454 17.69 -1.97 -32.22
N ASP A 455 16.69 -1.98 -33.09
CA ASP A 455 16.01 -3.21 -33.49
C ASP A 455 16.93 -4.17 -34.24
N ALA A 456 17.83 -3.67 -35.06
CA ALA A 456 18.78 -4.50 -35.79
C ALA A 456 19.79 -5.18 -34.84
N VAL A 457 20.24 -4.49 -33.79
CA VAL A 457 21.12 -5.05 -32.75
C VAL A 457 20.37 -6.07 -31.92
N LEU A 458 19.16 -5.74 -31.45
CA LEU A 458 18.34 -6.61 -30.63
C LEU A 458 17.98 -7.93 -31.33
N ASP A 459 17.71 -7.85 -32.63
CA ASP A 459 17.38 -9.02 -33.46
C ASP A 459 18.62 -9.78 -33.95
N ASN A 460 19.82 -9.38 -33.58
CA ASN A 460 21.08 -9.90 -34.10
C ASN A 460 21.19 -9.86 -35.64
N ARG A 461 20.47 -8.95 -36.29
CA ARG A 461 20.56 -8.76 -37.75
C ARG A 461 21.87 -8.08 -38.16
N VAL A 462 22.39 -7.23 -37.29
CA VAL A 462 23.61 -6.49 -37.48
C VAL A 462 24.39 -6.51 -36.16
N PRO A 463 25.72 -6.80 -36.18
CA PRO A 463 26.55 -6.71 -34.98
C PRO A 463 26.61 -5.26 -34.48
N ASN A 464 26.70 -5.10 -33.14
CA ASN A 464 26.79 -3.76 -32.53
C ASN A 464 28.20 -3.17 -32.68
N GLU A 465 28.59 -3.00 -33.91
CA GLU A 465 29.86 -2.42 -34.33
C GLU A 465 29.60 -1.21 -35.24
N ARG A 466 30.53 -0.25 -35.22
CA ARG A 466 30.34 1.04 -35.90
C ARG A 466 30.08 0.92 -37.41
N GLU A 467 30.91 0.14 -38.12
CA GLU A 467 30.82 0.02 -39.59
C GLU A 467 29.50 -0.62 -40.05
N PRO A 468 29.06 -1.81 -39.53
CA PRO A 468 27.80 -2.42 -39.91
C PRO A 468 26.58 -1.54 -39.61
N LEU A 469 26.59 -0.85 -38.44
CA LEU A 469 25.50 0.03 -38.02
C LEU A 469 25.46 1.30 -38.86
N MET A 470 26.61 1.85 -39.23
CA MET A 470 26.72 3.01 -40.14
C MET A 470 26.14 2.69 -41.52
N LYS A 471 26.43 1.52 -42.06
CA LYS A 471 25.86 1.05 -43.32
C LYS A 471 24.33 1.01 -43.27
N LEU A 472 23.78 0.35 -42.24
CA LEU A 472 22.34 0.27 -42.02
C LEU A 472 21.70 1.65 -41.82
N LEU A 473 22.38 2.54 -41.08
CA LEU A 473 21.93 3.90 -40.84
C LEU A 473 21.80 4.67 -42.15
N MET A 474 22.83 4.62 -43.03
CA MET A 474 22.84 5.31 -44.31
C MET A 474 21.78 4.75 -45.27
N GLU A 475 21.61 3.43 -45.32
CA GLU A 475 20.55 2.79 -46.11
C GLU A 475 19.17 3.30 -45.68
N LYS A 476 18.91 3.33 -44.35
CA LYS A 476 17.62 3.78 -43.82
C LYS A 476 17.40 5.28 -44.00
N ALA A 477 18.43 6.08 -43.83
CA ALA A 477 18.37 7.53 -44.07
C ALA A 477 18.04 7.82 -45.55
N GLN A 478 18.65 7.10 -46.48
CA GLN A 478 18.37 7.26 -47.92
C GLN A 478 16.91 6.86 -48.24
N GLU A 479 16.38 5.79 -47.68
CA GLU A 479 14.95 5.40 -47.79
C GLU A 479 14.01 6.52 -47.31
N MET A 480 14.45 7.28 -46.32
CA MET A 480 13.68 8.39 -45.71
C MET A 480 13.91 9.72 -46.42
N GLY A 481 14.78 9.78 -47.48
CA GLY A 481 15.11 10.99 -48.21
C GLY A 481 16.01 11.97 -47.43
N LEU A 482 16.75 11.48 -46.44
CA LEU A 482 17.76 12.21 -45.69
C LEU A 482 19.11 12.04 -46.39
N SER A 483 19.74 13.14 -46.76
CA SER A 483 21.03 13.14 -47.47
C SER A 483 22.11 13.85 -46.64
#